data_2e5df5ee0bfb69755d58b709629ebb40
#
_entry.id   2e5df5ee0bfb69755d58b709629ebb40
#
_cell.length_a   1.000
_cell.length_b   1.000
_cell.length_c   1.000
_cell.angle_alpha   90.00
_cell.angle_beta   90.00
_cell.angle_gamma   90.00
#
_symmetry.space_group_name_H-M   'P 1'
#
loop_
_entity.id
_entity.type
_entity.pdbx_description
1 polymer ?
#
loop_
_entity_poly.entity_id
_entity_poly.type
_entity_poly.pdbx_seq_one_letter_code
_entity_poly.pdbx_strand_id
1 'polypeptide(L)'
;MPVRLQGDNGIIESVIKFRYRDIQVDNVTPKFGPVSGGTVIAVEGVNLNIGSTILVFLDNLPCKVNLSQVSPSRLTCVTSPASRPMEVKDLIVVIDDARRTLSNPYTYTPDPVIVDVKPKWSFVSGGRILTVHGKNLDTVDQPYITALDDRGAGVGRSPCRLITDTQMECPSPAIVSAAKLAGPVQDGQMRLKDNSPANITPVRVGFEMDKVLSVLNLAKFAPDVKAEILYVEDPEYYKFKDGQKSYKGDALVIEGFNLDLAADEDDVEVRIGSERCNVTSLTRRQMLCNPPQTAPAPLYSSHPEVIVYVGKNLKFEIGTLRYDIGSQFAIPPEIIGGIGAAAALTLFIAIAFMIIYKHKSSQAEREYKRIQIQMDTLENNVRSECKQAFAELQTDMTDLTMDLEVSGIPLLDHRTFVTKVFFPGVGDHPLFVDPRIHGINKPKTDLDAAMIQFEGLLNNKWFLLAFIETMEKQKSFTIRDRVYFASLLSVILMTKMEYFTDILR
;
A
#
# COMPACT_ATOMS: atom_id res chain seq x y z
N MET A 1 44.55 -46.45 8.35
CA MET A 1 45.20 -47.73 8.56
C MET A 1 45.35 -48.45 7.23
N PRO A 2 46.44 -49.17 6.96
CA PRO A 2 46.48 -50.08 5.80
C PRO A 2 45.49 -51.22 6.02
N VAL A 3 44.91 -51.76 4.97
CA VAL A 3 44.12 -52.98 5.02
C VAL A 3 45.18 -54.15 5.02
N ARG A 4 45.09 -55.00 6.01
CA ARG A 4 46.01 -56.20 6.14
C ARG A 4 45.20 -57.41 5.79
N LEU A 5 45.72 -58.16 4.83
CA LEU A 5 45.28 -59.53 4.51
C LEU A 5 46.29 -60.49 5.06
N GLN A 6 45.85 -61.35 5.96
CA GLN A 6 46.75 -62.43 6.54
C GLN A 6 46.31 -63.74 5.95
N GLY A 7 47.26 -64.38 5.29
CA GLY A 7 47.12 -65.75 4.78
C GLY A 7 48.21 -66.62 5.33
N ASP A 8 48.18 -67.94 5.02
CA ASP A 8 49.11 -68.89 5.51
C ASP A 8 50.60 -68.62 5.11
N ASN A 9 50.80 -67.83 4.07
CA ASN A 9 52.11 -67.47 3.52
C ASN A 9 52.61 -66.05 3.85
N GLY A 10 51.90 -65.30 4.74
CA GLY A 10 52.31 -63.95 5.14
C GLY A 10 51.21 -62.91 5.21
N ILE A 11 51.60 -61.68 5.50
CA ILE A 11 50.71 -60.52 5.61
C ILE A 11 50.98 -59.61 4.39
N ILE A 12 49.92 -59.25 3.67
CA ILE A 12 49.97 -58.27 2.60
C ILE A 12 49.21 -57.01 3.10
N GLU A 13 49.90 -55.88 3.02
CA GLU A 13 49.28 -54.60 3.36
C GLU A 13 48.92 -53.78 2.09
N SER A 14 47.78 -53.15 2.11
CA SER A 14 47.38 -52.26 1.01
C SER A 14 48.27 -51.01 0.95
N VAL A 15 48.66 -50.60 -0.25
CA VAL A 15 49.39 -49.37 -0.51
C VAL A 15 48.51 -48.15 -0.14
N ILE A 16 47.20 -48.26 -0.40
CA ILE A 16 46.18 -47.20 -0.09
C ILE A 16 45.76 -47.44 1.36
N LYS A 17 45.91 -46.39 2.19
CA LYS A 17 45.46 -46.39 3.60
C LYS A 17 43.98 -46.09 3.70
N PHE A 18 43.23 -46.94 4.39
CA PHE A 18 41.87 -46.65 4.81
C PHE A 18 41.87 -45.53 5.85
N ARG A 19 41.04 -44.49 5.66
CA ARG A 19 40.93 -43.37 6.56
C ARG A 19 39.52 -43.34 7.14
N TYR A 20 39.39 -43.44 8.44
CA TYR A 20 38.13 -43.15 9.13
C TYR A 20 37.93 -41.65 9.17
N ARG A 21 36.75 -41.21 8.80
CA ARG A 21 36.30 -39.82 8.91
C ARG A 21 35.05 -39.81 9.74
N ASP A 22 34.94 -38.84 10.63
CA ASP A 22 33.72 -38.63 11.40
C ASP A 22 32.69 -37.79 10.64
N ILE A 23 31.44 -38.14 10.83
CA ILE A 23 30.28 -37.42 10.25
C ILE A 23 29.84 -36.40 11.27
N GLN A 24 29.52 -35.19 10.80
CA GLN A 24 28.89 -34.17 11.63
C GLN A 24 27.63 -33.68 10.91
N VAL A 25 26.59 -33.35 11.69
CA VAL A 25 25.34 -32.80 11.22
C VAL A 25 25.11 -31.51 12.01
N ASP A 26 25.08 -30.37 11.32
CA ASP A 26 25.13 -29.05 11.94
C ASP A 26 23.79 -28.31 11.85
N ASN A 27 23.11 -28.43 10.71
CA ASN A 27 21.90 -27.63 10.45
C ASN A 27 20.96 -28.34 9.46
N VAL A 28 19.69 -27.84 9.46
CA VAL A 28 18.65 -28.24 8.50
C VAL A 28 17.93 -26.99 7.99
N THR A 29 17.67 -26.94 6.70
CA THR A 29 16.94 -25.85 6.05
C THR A 29 16.02 -26.39 4.96
N PRO A 30 14.76 -26.01 4.89
CA PRO A 30 13.99 -25.21 5.87
C PRO A 30 13.73 -25.97 7.18
N LYS A 31 13.34 -25.23 8.23
CA LYS A 31 13.08 -25.80 9.58
C LYS A 31 11.62 -26.18 9.81
N PHE A 32 10.77 -26.00 8.85
CA PHE A 32 9.35 -26.35 8.93
C PHE A 32 8.80 -26.72 7.55
N GLY A 33 7.67 -27.39 7.55
CA GLY A 33 6.91 -27.73 6.35
C GLY A 33 5.59 -28.40 6.70
N PRO A 34 4.71 -28.64 5.70
CA PRO A 34 3.36 -29.14 5.91
C PRO A 34 3.34 -30.60 6.42
N VAL A 35 2.29 -30.97 7.16
CA VAL A 35 2.08 -32.35 7.61
C VAL A 35 1.94 -33.34 6.46
N SER A 36 1.47 -32.91 5.30
CA SER A 36 1.44 -33.74 4.08
C SER A 36 2.84 -34.14 3.58
N GLY A 37 3.91 -33.55 4.13
CA GLY A 37 5.28 -33.81 3.75
C GLY A 37 5.60 -33.30 2.34
N GLY A 38 6.69 -33.83 1.78
CA GLY A 38 7.15 -33.42 0.45
C GLY A 38 8.13 -32.27 0.47
N THR A 39 8.39 -31.66 1.61
CA THR A 39 9.39 -30.60 1.77
C THR A 39 10.78 -31.17 1.48
N VAL A 40 11.51 -30.52 0.58
CA VAL A 40 12.91 -30.84 0.31
C VAL A 40 13.75 -30.12 1.35
N ILE A 41 14.22 -30.86 2.36
CA ILE A 41 15.14 -30.33 3.36
C ILE A 41 16.58 -30.57 2.97
N ALA A 42 17.44 -29.59 3.21
CA ALA A 42 18.88 -29.67 3.09
C ALA A 42 19.47 -29.87 4.48
N VAL A 43 20.21 -30.94 4.66
CA VAL A 43 20.98 -31.22 5.86
C VAL A 43 22.44 -30.81 5.58
N GLU A 44 22.96 -29.91 6.40
CA GLU A 44 24.30 -29.37 6.32
C GLU A 44 25.19 -30.01 7.38
N GLY A 45 26.45 -30.24 7.03
CA GLY A 45 27.37 -30.90 7.94
C GLY A 45 28.74 -31.15 7.33
N VAL A 46 29.43 -32.17 7.82
CA VAL A 46 30.77 -32.54 7.36
C VAL A 46 30.82 -34.04 7.06
N ASN A 47 31.46 -34.38 5.95
CA ASN A 47 31.67 -35.78 5.50
C ASN A 47 30.35 -36.56 5.23
N LEU A 48 29.30 -35.89 4.77
CA LEU A 48 27.97 -36.49 4.56
C LEU A 48 27.90 -37.47 3.38
N ASN A 49 28.95 -37.58 2.56
CA ASN A 49 29.01 -38.43 1.36
C ASN A 49 29.98 -39.62 1.46
N ILE A 50 30.43 -40.00 2.66
CA ILE A 50 31.52 -40.98 2.81
C ILE A 50 31.06 -42.45 2.84
N GLY A 51 29.77 -42.71 2.98
CA GLY A 51 29.24 -44.08 3.08
C GLY A 51 28.64 -44.62 1.78
N SER A 52 28.27 -45.87 1.81
CA SER A 52 27.55 -46.56 0.72
C SER A 52 26.05 -46.44 0.84
N THR A 53 25.54 -46.40 2.07
CA THR A 53 24.12 -46.24 2.39
C THR A 53 23.92 -44.99 3.24
N ILE A 54 22.97 -44.14 2.81
CA ILE A 54 22.63 -42.93 3.53
C ILE A 54 21.13 -42.93 3.80
N LEU A 55 20.77 -42.95 5.06
CA LEU A 55 19.38 -42.91 5.54
C LEU A 55 19.20 -41.70 6.43
N VAL A 56 18.05 -41.04 6.28
CA VAL A 56 17.69 -39.87 7.10
C VAL A 56 16.29 -40.10 7.65
N PHE A 57 16.10 -39.78 8.93
CA PHE A 57 14.82 -39.87 9.61
C PHE A 57 14.55 -38.61 10.40
N LEU A 58 13.29 -38.18 10.41
CA LEU A 58 12.73 -37.17 11.30
C LEU A 58 11.95 -37.92 12.38
N ASP A 59 12.54 -38.11 13.57
CA ASP A 59 12.12 -39.12 14.56
C ASP A 59 12.02 -40.51 13.93
N ASN A 60 10.78 -41.01 13.72
CA ASN A 60 10.52 -42.28 13.09
C ASN A 60 10.07 -42.17 11.61
N LEU A 61 9.97 -40.95 11.08
CA LEU A 61 9.51 -40.70 9.72
C LEU A 61 10.71 -40.68 8.76
N PRO A 62 10.74 -41.54 7.73
CA PRO A 62 11.85 -41.56 6.80
C PRO A 62 11.88 -40.31 5.94
N CYS A 63 13.03 -39.69 5.75
CA CYS A 63 13.29 -38.63 4.79
C CYS A 63 14.01 -39.21 3.57
N LYS A 64 13.37 -39.20 2.41
CA LYS A 64 13.89 -39.86 1.20
C LYS A 64 15.06 -39.05 0.63
N VAL A 65 16.27 -39.61 0.78
CA VAL A 65 17.52 -38.94 0.34
C VAL A 65 17.62 -38.94 -1.19
N ASN A 66 18.02 -37.80 -1.75
CA ASN A 66 18.41 -37.68 -3.15
C ASN A 66 19.92 -37.96 -3.31
N LEU A 67 20.27 -39.20 -3.59
CA LEU A 67 21.66 -39.63 -3.69
C LEU A 67 22.48 -38.90 -4.77
N SER A 68 21.82 -38.36 -5.82
CA SER A 68 22.52 -37.62 -6.88
C SER A 68 22.97 -36.21 -6.45
N GLN A 69 22.45 -35.72 -5.35
CA GLN A 69 22.72 -34.36 -4.82
C GLN A 69 23.48 -34.41 -3.47
N VAL A 70 24.08 -35.54 -3.13
CA VAL A 70 24.88 -35.65 -1.91
C VAL A 70 26.27 -35.12 -2.14
N SER A 71 26.74 -34.24 -1.27
CA SER A 71 28.09 -33.68 -1.23
C SER A 71 28.71 -33.85 0.15
N PRO A 72 30.02 -33.59 0.30
CA PRO A 72 30.66 -33.68 1.62
C PRO A 72 30.05 -32.82 2.69
N SER A 73 29.47 -31.67 2.31
CA SER A 73 28.92 -30.65 3.24
C SER A 73 27.40 -30.56 3.24
N ARG A 74 26.71 -31.20 2.29
CA ARG A 74 25.26 -31.07 2.13
C ARG A 74 24.65 -32.34 1.53
N LEU A 75 23.54 -32.76 2.12
CA LEU A 75 22.64 -33.74 1.52
C LEU A 75 21.22 -33.21 1.51
N THR A 76 20.39 -33.62 0.56
CA THR A 76 18.98 -33.27 0.49
C THR A 76 18.12 -34.51 0.62
N CYS A 77 17.00 -34.35 1.33
CA CYS A 77 15.99 -35.40 1.40
C CYS A 77 14.58 -34.82 1.40
N VAL A 78 13.61 -35.63 0.98
CA VAL A 78 12.19 -35.28 0.90
C VAL A 78 11.47 -35.86 2.11
N THR A 79 10.81 -35.00 2.88
CA THR A 79 10.05 -35.39 4.08
C THR A 79 8.86 -36.31 3.76
N SER A 80 8.61 -37.30 4.60
CA SER A 80 7.40 -38.13 4.56
C SER A 80 6.25 -37.41 5.28
N PRO A 81 4.97 -37.77 5.00
CA PRO A 81 3.85 -37.18 5.72
C PRO A 81 3.85 -37.59 7.19
N ALA A 82 3.43 -36.63 8.05
CA ALA A 82 3.15 -36.85 9.46
C ALA A 82 1.62 -36.99 9.69
N SER A 83 1.23 -37.60 10.81
CA SER A 83 -0.20 -37.80 11.14
C SER A 83 -0.86 -36.53 11.69
N ARG A 84 -0.08 -35.60 12.23
CA ARG A 84 -0.54 -34.33 12.83
C ARG A 84 0.62 -33.34 12.88
N PRO A 85 0.36 -32.02 13.06
CA PRO A 85 1.37 -31.05 13.35
C PRO A 85 2.17 -31.46 14.61
N MET A 86 3.51 -31.39 14.51
CA MET A 86 4.39 -31.81 15.60
C MET A 86 5.80 -31.23 15.43
N GLU A 87 6.45 -30.99 16.53
CA GLU A 87 7.88 -30.71 16.58
C GLU A 87 8.65 -32.04 16.53
N VAL A 88 9.59 -32.12 15.61
CA VAL A 88 10.49 -33.25 15.48
C VAL A 88 11.58 -33.15 16.56
N LYS A 89 11.71 -34.15 17.37
CA LYS A 89 12.72 -34.16 18.45
C LYS A 89 14.11 -34.29 17.89
N ASP A 90 14.33 -35.27 17.01
CA ASP A 90 15.62 -35.59 16.46
C ASP A 90 15.60 -35.84 14.95
N LEU A 91 16.50 -35.19 14.23
CA LEU A 91 16.92 -35.65 12.92
C LEU A 91 18.02 -36.72 13.10
N ILE A 92 17.83 -37.86 12.52
CA ILE A 92 18.74 -38.99 12.59
C ILE A 92 19.32 -39.20 11.19
N VAL A 93 20.62 -39.02 11.06
CA VAL A 93 21.37 -39.35 9.85
C VAL A 93 22.17 -40.64 10.14
N VAL A 94 21.94 -41.64 9.32
CA VAL A 94 22.66 -42.92 9.37
C VAL A 94 23.43 -43.11 8.07
N ILE A 95 24.75 -43.15 8.16
CA ILE A 95 25.64 -43.42 7.02
C ILE A 95 26.36 -44.71 7.32
N ASP A 96 26.02 -45.76 6.56
CA ASP A 96 26.34 -47.14 6.88
C ASP A 96 25.89 -47.45 8.33
N ASP A 97 26.84 -47.71 9.27
CA ASP A 97 26.51 -47.95 10.68
C ASP A 97 26.69 -46.73 11.59
N ALA A 98 27.19 -45.63 11.03
CA ALA A 98 27.43 -44.40 11.80
C ALA A 98 26.15 -43.58 11.94
N ARG A 99 25.67 -43.42 13.17
CA ARG A 99 24.47 -42.64 13.50
C ARG A 99 24.86 -41.27 14.09
N ARG A 100 24.23 -40.19 13.59
CA ARG A 100 24.34 -38.82 14.13
C ARG A 100 22.95 -38.27 14.30
N THR A 101 22.75 -37.46 15.34
CA THR A 101 21.47 -36.84 15.68
C THR A 101 21.65 -35.35 15.81
N LEU A 102 20.66 -34.63 15.33
CA LEU A 102 20.49 -33.17 15.52
C LEU A 102 19.14 -32.93 16.21
N SER A 103 19.14 -32.30 17.38
CA SER A 103 17.94 -32.07 18.17
C SER A 103 17.15 -30.88 17.68
N ASN A 104 15.81 -30.97 17.74
CA ASN A 104 14.84 -29.95 17.32
C ASN A 104 15.08 -29.36 15.90
N PRO A 105 15.28 -30.21 14.89
CA PRO A 105 15.74 -29.78 13.58
C PRO A 105 14.61 -29.21 12.71
N TYR A 106 13.35 -29.66 12.93
CA TYR A 106 12.25 -29.46 12.00
C TYR A 106 10.88 -29.51 12.71
N THR A 107 9.91 -28.75 12.17
CA THR A 107 8.53 -28.72 12.67
C THR A 107 7.55 -29.03 11.54
N TYR A 108 6.69 -30.02 11.73
CA TYR A 108 5.54 -30.25 10.87
C TYR A 108 4.42 -29.28 11.24
N THR A 109 4.09 -28.37 10.34
CA THR A 109 3.04 -27.36 10.49
C THR A 109 1.76 -27.82 9.81
N PRO A 110 0.58 -27.27 10.17
CA PRO A 110 -0.65 -27.59 9.46
C PRO A 110 -0.52 -27.32 7.96
N ASP A 111 -1.20 -28.12 7.14
CA ASP A 111 -1.22 -27.92 5.70
C ASP A 111 -1.79 -26.53 5.34
N PRO A 112 -1.29 -25.92 4.26
CA PRO A 112 -1.85 -24.69 3.72
C PRO A 112 -3.27 -24.93 3.22
N VAL A 113 -4.11 -23.89 3.34
CA VAL A 113 -5.49 -23.90 2.85
C VAL A 113 -5.69 -22.65 2.00
N ILE A 114 -6.21 -22.83 0.79
CA ILE A 114 -6.60 -21.73 -0.09
C ILE A 114 -8.08 -21.40 0.16
N VAL A 115 -8.38 -20.11 0.28
CA VAL A 115 -9.73 -19.58 0.54
C VAL A 115 -10.27 -18.83 -0.68
N ASP A 116 -9.46 -18.00 -1.33
CA ASP A 116 -9.88 -17.22 -2.50
C ASP A 116 -8.69 -16.85 -3.38
N VAL A 117 -8.98 -16.60 -4.66
CA VAL A 117 -8.02 -16.14 -5.67
C VAL A 117 -8.63 -14.98 -6.43
N LYS A 118 -7.98 -13.85 -6.48
CA LYS A 118 -8.42 -12.63 -7.19
C LYS A 118 -7.27 -11.97 -7.92
N PRO A 119 -7.52 -11.32 -9.07
CA PRO A 119 -8.77 -11.33 -9.85
C PRO A 119 -9.01 -12.69 -10.53
N LYS A 120 -10.24 -12.88 -11.07
CA LYS A 120 -10.64 -14.14 -11.77
C LYS A 120 -10.35 -14.11 -13.28
N TRP A 121 -9.66 -13.12 -13.77
CA TRP A 121 -9.36 -12.90 -15.19
C TRP A 121 -7.85 -12.81 -15.40
N SER A 122 -7.38 -13.34 -16.54
CA SER A 122 -5.99 -13.23 -16.95
C SER A 122 -5.83 -13.33 -18.48
N PHE A 123 -4.62 -13.11 -18.97
CA PHE A 123 -4.23 -13.24 -20.38
C PHE A 123 -3.72 -14.65 -20.69
N VAL A 124 -3.88 -15.09 -21.95
CA VAL A 124 -3.34 -16.37 -22.43
C VAL A 124 -1.83 -16.48 -22.17
N SER A 125 -1.08 -15.42 -22.37
CA SER A 125 0.34 -15.35 -22.01
C SER A 125 0.62 -15.34 -20.52
N GLY A 126 -0.40 -15.26 -19.69
CA GLY A 126 -0.26 -15.22 -18.22
C GLY A 126 0.40 -13.95 -17.72
N GLY A 127 0.92 -14.02 -16.48
CA GLY A 127 1.71 -12.95 -15.88
C GLY A 127 0.89 -11.88 -15.15
N ARG A 128 -0.44 -11.90 -15.19
CA ARG A 128 -1.25 -11.06 -14.31
C ARG A 128 -1.06 -11.49 -12.86
N ILE A 129 -0.87 -10.54 -11.96
CA ILE A 129 -0.70 -10.85 -10.55
C ILE A 129 -2.04 -11.22 -9.93
N LEU A 130 -2.11 -12.43 -9.41
CA LEU A 130 -3.24 -12.95 -8.68
C LEU A 130 -2.93 -12.89 -7.18
N THR A 131 -3.78 -12.24 -6.41
CA THR A 131 -3.74 -12.29 -4.95
C THR A 131 -4.48 -13.52 -4.47
N VAL A 132 -3.78 -14.37 -3.77
CA VAL A 132 -4.29 -15.63 -3.20
C VAL A 132 -4.40 -15.46 -1.70
N HIS A 133 -5.62 -15.65 -1.18
CA HIS A 133 -5.89 -15.65 0.25
C HIS A 133 -6.04 -17.07 0.77
N GLY A 134 -5.49 -17.31 1.94
CA GLY A 134 -5.47 -18.64 2.54
C GLY A 134 -5.15 -18.64 4.01
N LYS A 135 -4.66 -19.77 4.49
CA LYS A 135 -4.12 -19.96 5.84
C LYS A 135 -2.87 -20.82 5.76
N ASN A 136 -1.92 -20.57 6.62
CA ASN A 136 -0.66 -21.31 6.70
C ASN A 136 0.09 -21.34 5.35
N LEU A 137 0.03 -20.27 4.57
CA LEU A 137 0.67 -20.21 3.25
C LEU A 137 2.20 -20.16 3.34
N ASP A 138 2.72 -19.77 4.50
CA ASP A 138 4.13 -19.69 4.83
C ASP A 138 4.78 -21.05 5.16
N THR A 139 3.99 -22.13 5.18
CA THR A 139 4.49 -23.47 5.51
C THR A 139 5.35 -24.10 4.40
N VAL A 140 5.37 -23.51 3.22
CA VAL A 140 6.13 -23.97 2.06
C VAL A 140 7.04 -22.86 1.55
N ASP A 141 8.32 -23.19 1.33
CA ASP A 141 9.33 -22.19 0.90
C ASP A 141 9.09 -21.66 -0.51
N GLN A 142 8.68 -22.52 -1.43
CA GLN A 142 8.48 -22.17 -2.85
C GLN A 142 7.11 -22.62 -3.36
N PRO A 143 6.03 -21.86 -3.10
CA PRO A 143 4.73 -22.16 -3.65
C PRO A 143 4.66 -21.82 -5.15
N TYR A 144 3.91 -22.61 -5.90
CA TYR A 144 3.65 -22.37 -7.32
C TYR A 144 2.14 -22.45 -7.59
N ILE A 145 1.66 -21.61 -8.50
CA ILE A 145 0.34 -21.75 -9.10
C ILE A 145 0.46 -22.52 -10.41
N THR A 146 -0.43 -23.49 -10.62
CA THR A 146 -0.44 -24.37 -11.79
C THR A 146 -1.78 -24.32 -12.46
N ALA A 147 -1.83 -24.06 -13.76
CA ALA A 147 -3.01 -24.23 -14.59
C ALA A 147 -3.21 -25.71 -14.87
N LEU A 148 -4.44 -26.20 -14.71
CA LEU A 148 -4.79 -27.62 -14.84
C LEU A 148 -5.70 -27.83 -16.04
N ASP A 149 -5.44 -28.89 -16.81
CA ASP A 149 -6.33 -29.35 -17.87
C ASP A 149 -7.56 -30.10 -17.27
N ASP A 150 -8.47 -30.57 -18.13
CA ASP A 150 -9.67 -31.30 -17.71
C ASP A 150 -9.36 -32.63 -17.00
N ARG A 151 -8.16 -33.17 -17.22
CA ARG A 151 -7.68 -34.41 -16.58
C ARG A 151 -6.95 -34.13 -15.27
N GLY A 152 -6.74 -32.84 -14.92
CA GLY A 152 -5.99 -32.40 -13.74
C GLY A 152 -4.48 -32.42 -13.93
N ALA A 153 -3.99 -32.52 -15.17
CA ALA A 153 -2.57 -32.40 -15.47
C ALA A 153 -2.18 -30.92 -15.60
N GLY A 154 -0.97 -30.55 -15.13
CA GLY A 154 -0.45 -29.20 -15.22
C GLY A 154 -0.09 -28.82 -16.67
N VAL A 155 -0.63 -27.72 -17.15
CA VAL A 155 -0.38 -27.16 -18.49
C VAL A 155 0.42 -25.86 -18.49
N GLY A 156 0.55 -25.22 -17.33
CA GLY A 156 1.36 -24.02 -17.11
C GLY A 156 1.64 -23.84 -15.64
N ARG A 157 2.77 -23.25 -15.30
CA ARG A 157 3.25 -23.10 -13.92
C ARG A 157 3.93 -21.74 -13.72
N SER A 158 3.67 -21.09 -12.59
CA SER A 158 4.33 -19.83 -12.21
C SER A 158 4.68 -19.82 -10.73
N PRO A 159 5.83 -19.28 -10.32
CA PRO A 159 6.19 -19.17 -8.90
C PRO A 159 5.36 -18.10 -8.21
N CYS A 160 4.91 -18.39 -7.00
CA CYS A 160 4.23 -17.42 -6.14
C CYS A 160 5.23 -16.75 -5.20
N ARG A 161 4.91 -15.54 -4.78
CA ARG A 161 5.62 -14.79 -3.75
C ARG A 161 4.78 -14.71 -2.49
N LEU A 162 5.26 -15.24 -1.41
CA LEU A 162 4.62 -15.13 -0.10
C LEU A 162 4.68 -13.67 0.38
N ILE A 163 3.57 -13.15 0.87
CA ILE A 163 3.45 -11.82 1.49
C ILE A 163 3.26 -11.98 3.00
N THR A 164 2.32 -12.83 3.41
CA THR A 164 2.03 -13.17 4.80
C THR A 164 1.63 -14.65 4.87
N ASP A 165 1.43 -15.18 6.07
CA ASP A 165 0.87 -16.53 6.31
C ASP A 165 -0.52 -16.74 5.71
N THR A 166 -1.23 -15.62 5.39
CA THR A 166 -2.61 -15.62 4.85
C THR A 166 -2.73 -15.06 3.44
N GLN A 167 -1.65 -14.54 2.87
CA GLN A 167 -1.66 -13.90 1.56
C GLN A 167 -0.38 -14.18 0.76
N MET A 168 -0.54 -14.57 -0.50
CA MET A 168 0.55 -14.66 -1.47
C MET A 168 0.12 -14.05 -2.82
N GLU A 169 1.11 -13.61 -3.59
CA GLU A 169 0.96 -13.11 -4.96
C GLU A 169 1.51 -14.11 -5.94
N CYS A 170 0.70 -14.48 -6.91
CA CYS A 170 1.06 -15.44 -7.94
C CYS A 170 0.87 -14.83 -9.33
N PRO A 171 1.90 -14.70 -10.16
CA PRO A 171 1.69 -14.45 -11.58
C PRO A 171 0.88 -15.59 -12.18
N SER A 172 -0.20 -15.29 -12.88
CA SER A 172 -1.00 -16.32 -13.55
C SER A 172 -0.14 -17.12 -14.53
N PRO A 173 -0.28 -18.45 -14.60
CA PRO A 173 0.48 -19.27 -15.53
C PRO A 173 0.12 -18.95 -16.99
N ALA A 174 1.09 -18.98 -17.90
CA ALA A 174 0.82 -18.96 -19.32
C ALA A 174 0.18 -20.29 -19.76
N ILE A 175 -0.85 -20.22 -20.59
CA ILE A 175 -1.49 -21.40 -21.19
C ILE A 175 -1.03 -21.56 -22.64
N VAL A 176 -0.12 -22.50 -22.89
CA VAL A 176 0.60 -22.67 -24.16
C VAL A 176 -0.30 -23.15 -25.31
N SER A 177 -1.58 -23.47 -25.06
CA SER A 177 -2.50 -23.89 -26.11
C SER A 177 -3.95 -23.78 -25.68
N ALA A 178 -4.55 -22.63 -25.90
CA ALA A 178 -6.00 -22.44 -25.75
C ALA A 178 -6.80 -23.50 -26.57
N ALA A 179 -6.26 -23.97 -27.70
CA ALA A 179 -6.86 -24.99 -28.55
C ALA A 179 -6.90 -26.41 -27.93
N LYS A 180 -6.09 -26.71 -26.90
CA LYS A 180 -6.10 -28.01 -26.22
C LYS A 180 -6.94 -28.03 -24.95
N LEU A 181 -7.31 -26.85 -24.43
CA LEU A 181 -8.09 -26.69 -23.20
C LEU A 181 -9.57 -26.46 -23.47
N ALA A 182 -9.94 -26.07 -24.69
CA ALA A 182 -11.31 -25.95 -25.14
C ALA A 182 -11.89 -27.35 -25.38
N GLY A 183 -12.48 -27.93 -24.34
CA GLY A 183 -13.57 -28.91 -24.53
C GLY A 183 -14.68 -28.22 -25.32
N PRO A 184 -15.63 -29.01 -25.94
CA PRO A 184 -16.72 -28.42 -26.71
C PRO A 184 -17.49 -27.43 -25.81
N VAL A 185 -17.40 -26.16 -26.15
CA VAL A 185 -18.15 -25.08 -25.50
C VAL A 185 -19.62 -25.41 -25.64
N GLN A 186 -20.24 -25.85 -24.55
CA GLN A 186 -21.70 -25.88 -24.46
C GLN A 186 -22.18 -24.43 -24.48
N ASP A 187 -23.06 -24.19 -25.41
CA ASP A 187 -23.76 -22.97 -25.79
C ASP A 187 -24.11 -22.05 -24.60
N GLY A 188 -23.20 -21.19 -24.25
CA GLY A 188 -23.29 -20.18 -23.21
C GLY A 188 -22.18 -19.13 -23.43
N GLN A 189 -22.27 -18.42 -24.57
CA GLN A 189 -21.40 -17.27 -24.79
C GLN A 189 -21.54 -16.28 -23.63
N MET A 190 -20.56 -16.26 -22.75
CA MET A 190 -20.43 -15.24 -21.72
C MET A 190 -20.16 -13.92 -22.45
N ARG A 191 -21.18 -13.07 -22.54
CA ARG A 191 -21.07 -11.76 -23.18
C ARG A 191 -20.36 -10.80 -22.24
N LEU A 192 -19.33 -10.17 -22.74
CA LEU A 192 -18.72 -9.01 -22.11
C LEU A 192 -19.74 -7.87 -21.99
N LYS A 193 -19.50 -6.91 -21.10
CA LYS A 193 -20.38 -5.74 -20.85
C LYS A 193 -20.80 -4.98 -22.12
N ASP A 194 -20.09 -5.15 -23.21
CA ASP A 194 -20.31 -4.47 -24.49
C ASP A 194 -20.78 -5.37 -25.63
N ASN A 195 -21.29 -6.58 -25.34
CA ASN A 195 -21.81 -7.54 -26.30
C ASN A 195 -20.80 -8.07 -27.37
N SER A 196 -19.50 -7.85 -27.22
CA SER A 196 -18.48 -8.40 -28.12
C SER A 196 -18.20 -9.85 -27.77
N PRO A 197 -18.09 -10.76 -28.77
CA PRO A 197 -17.65 -12.13 -28.53
C PRO A 197 -16.14 -12.13 -28.25
N ALA A 198 -15.75 -12.32 -27.01
CA ALA A 198 -14.35 -12.61 -26.67
C ALA A 198 -14.19 -14.12 -26.52
N ASN A 199 -13.09 -14.67 -27.02
CA ASN A 199 -12.70 -16.05 -26.75
C ASN A 199 -12.28 -16.16 -25.30
N ILE A 200 -13.19 -16.57 -24.43
CA ILE A 200 -12.94 -16.73 -22.99
C ILE A 200 -12.71 -18.21 -22.73
N THR A 201 -11.54 -18.54 -22.17
CA THR A 201 -11.19 -19.93 -21.82
C THR A 201 -11.15 -20.04 -20.28
N PRO A 202 -12.12 -20.73 -19.66
CA PRO A 202 -12.06 -21.04 -18.23
C PRO A 202 -11.00 -22.10 -17.98
N VAL A 203 -10.10 -21.83 -17.05
CA VAL A 203 -9.00 -22.73 -16.67
C VAL A 203 -9.00 -22.93 -15.17
N ARG A 204 -9.04 -24.17 -14.73
CA ARG A 204 -8.89 -24.51 -13.32
C ARG A 204 -7.43 -24.32 -12.89
N VAL A 205 -7.25 -23.77 -11.70
CA VAL A 205 -5.92 -23.61 -11.12
C VAL A 205 -5.81 -24.38 -9.81
N GLY A 206 -4.63 -24.88 -9.55
CA GLY A 206 -4.22 -25.49 -8.30
C GLY A 206 -2.89 -24.90 -7.84
N PHE A 207 -2.49 -25.27 -6.63
CA PHE A 207 -1.23 -24.80 -6.04
C PHE A 207 -0.32 -25.98 -5.72
N GLU A 208 0.88 -25.93 -6.25
CA GLU A 208 1.92 -26.88 -5.87
C GLU A 208 2.63 -26.33 -4.64
N MET A 209 2.31 -26.90 -3.50
CA MET A 209 2.85 -26.57 -2.19
C MET A 209 3.33 -27.89 -1.55
N ASP A 210 4.58 -28.26 -1.83
CA ASP A 210 5.15 -29.56 -1.50
C ASP A 210 4.25 -30.72 -1.99
N LYS A 211 3.81 -31.63 -1.12
CA LYS A 211 2.89 -32.74 -1.48
C LYS A 211 1.45 -32.52 -1.00
N VAL A 212 1.07 -31.29 -0.74
CA VAL A 212 -0.29 -31.00 -0.26
C VAL A 212 -1.30 -31.09 -1.39
N LEU A 213 -1.95 -32.24 -1.51
CA LEU A 213 -2.92 -32.52 -2.58
C LEU A 213 -4.21 -31.70 -2.47
N SER A 214 -4.56 -31.25 -1.27
CA SER A 214 -5.77 -30.46 -1.03
C SER A 214 -5.74 -29.09 -1.72
N VAL A 215 -4.58 -28.45 -1.84
CA VAL A 215 -4.41 -27.19 -2.54
C VAL A 215 -4.07 -27.37 -4.03
N LEU A 216 -3.52 -28.52 -4.41
CA LEU A 216 -3.28 -28.82 -5.82
C LEU A 216 -4.59 -29.12 -6.55
N ASN A 217 -5.50 -29.87 -5.95
CA ASN A 217 -6.77 -30.23 -6.56
C ASN A 217 -7.96 -29.63 -5.81
N LEU A 218 -8.06 -28.31 -5.86
CA LEU A 218 -9.11 -27.54 -5.18
C LEU A 218 -10.52 -27.96 -5.62
N ALA A 219 -10.72 -28.31 -6.88
CA ALA A 219 -12.01 -28.76 -7.37
C ALA A 219 -12.53 -30.02 -6.63
N LYS A 220 -11.63 -30.88 -6.15
CA LYS A 220 -11.97 -32.09 -5.41
C LYS A 220 -12.10 -31.86 -3.90
N PHE A 221 -11.18 -31.08 -3.32
CA PHE A 221 -11.04 -30.97 -1.86
C PHE A 221 -11.64 -29.68 -1.27
N ALA A 222 -11.81 -28.64 -2.07
CA ALA A 222 -12.37 -27.35 -1.68
C ALA A 222 -13.24 -26.76 -2.81
N PRO A 223 -14.36 -27.42 -3.19
CA PRO A 223 -15.20 -27.01 -4.34
C PRO A 223 -15.82 -25.61 -4.16
N ASP A 224 -15.95 -25.14 -2.92
CA ASP A 224 -16.45 -23.79 -2.60
C ASP A 224 -15.45 -22.69 -3.00
N VAL A 225 -14.16 -23.02 -3.05
CA VAL A 225 -13.11 -22.14 -3.60
C VAL A 225 -13.19 -22.24 -5.11
N LYS A 226 -13.93 -21.34 -5.76
CA LYS A 226 -13.99 -21.26 -7.22
C LYS A 226 -12.62 -20.89 -7.80
N ALA A 227 -11.69 -21.85 -7.80
CA ALA A 227 -10.33 -21.70 -8.30
C ALA A 227 -10.29 -21.88 -9.82
N GLU A 228 -11.05 -21.04 -10.51
CA GLU A 228 -11.14 -20.98 -11.95
C GLU A 228 -10.77 -19.56 -12.39
N ILE A 229 -9.87 -19.45 -13.34
CA ILE A 229 -9.43 -18.20 -13.94
C ILE A 229 -9.91 -18.16 -15.38
N LEU A 230 -10.53 -17.06 -15.76
CA LEU A 230 -11.00 -16.80 -17.11
C LEU A 230 -9.88 -16.19 -17.91
N TYR A 231 -9.36 -16.94 -18.88
CA TYR A 231 -8.30 -16.45 -19.75
C TYR A 231 -8.89 -15.82 -21.01
N VAL A 232 -8.39 -14.66 -21.35
CA VAL A 232 -8.73 -13.92 -22.58
C VAL A 232 -7.48 -13.74 -23.45
N GLU A 233 -7.69 -13.38 -24.71
CA GLU A 233 -6.60 -13.03 -25.61
C GLU A 233 -5.76 -11.88 -25.06
N ASP A 234 -4.47 -11.90 -25.37
CA ASP A 234 -3.54 -10.86 -24.95
C ASP A 234 -3.97 -9.49 -25.53
N PRO A 235 -3.74 -8.39 -24.79
CA PRO A 235 -3.98 -7.06 -25.34
C PRO A 235 -2.99 -6.75 -26.46
N GLU A 236 -3.42 -5.92 -27.41
CA GLU A 236 -2.56 -5.39 -28.47
C GLU A 236 -2.37 -3.89 -28.28
N TYR A 237 -1.13 -3.44 -28.26
CA TYR A 237 -0.78 -2.02 -28.23
C TYR A 237 -0.25 -1.57 -29.58
N TYR A 238 -0.84 -0.52 -30.13
CA TYR A 238 -0.46 -0.02 -31.45
C TYR A 238 0.79 0.86 -31.35
N LYS A 239 1.70 0.65 -32.30
CA LYS A 239 2.88 1.50 -32.44
C LYS A 239 2.48 2.91 -32.86
N PHE A 240 3.22 3.90 -32.37
CA PHE A 240 3.03 5.27 -32.83
C PHE A 240 3.22 5.38 -34.32
N LYS A 241 2.42 6.25 -34.95
CA LYS A 241 2.59 6.56 -36.38
C LYS A 241 4.01 7.07 -36.59
N ASP A 242 4.69 6.55 -37.57
CA ASP A 242 6.10 6.84 -37.89
C ASP A 242 7.09 6.51 -36.72
N GLY A 243 6.66 5.67 -35.77
CA GLY A 243 7.47 5.24 -34.63
C GLY A 243 7.73 6.31 -33.58
N GLN A 244 7.16 7.53 -33.70
CA GLN A 244 7.39 8.64 -32.81
C GLN A 244 6.10 9.43 -32.53
N LYS A 245 5.97 9.97 -31.31
CA LYS A 245 4.87 10.86 -30.92
C LYS A 245 5.41 12.11 -30.26
N SER A 246 4.89 13.28 -30.63
CA SER A 246 5.20 14.56 -29.96
C SER A 246 4.40 14.72 -28.68
N TYR A 247 5.07 15.14 -27.62
CA TYR A 247 4.48 15.45 -26.32
C TYR A 247 4.58 16.95 -26.04
N LYS A 248 3.43 17.57 -25.75
CA LYS A 248 3.30 19.02 -25.52
C LYS A 248 2.89 19.40 -24.11
N GLY A 249 2.90 18.43 -23.17
CA GLY A 249 2.50 18.65 -21.79
C GLY A 249 1.13 18.09 -21.40
N ASP A 250 0.41 17.48 -22.37
CA ASP A 250 -0.89 16.84 -22.13
C ASP A 250 -0.70 15.37 -21.72
N ALA A 251 -1.81 14.67 -21.37
CA ALA A 251 -1.76 13.24 -21.15
C ALA A 251 -1.37 12.49 -22.44
N LEU A 252 -0.52 11.49 -22.30
CA LEU A 252 -0.14 10.61 -23.40
C LEU A 252 -1.24 9.58 -23.63
N VAL A 253 -1.84 9.60 -24.81
CA VAL A 253 -2.82 8.61 -25.27
C VAL A 253 -2.10 7.50 -26.01
N ILE A 254 -2.25 6.28 -25.53
CA ILE A 254 -1.73 5.05 -26.15
C ILE A 254 -2.95 4.24 -26.62
N GLU A 255 -2.95 3.87 -27.88
CA GLU A 255 -4.05 3.15 -28.53
C GLU A 255 -3.75 1.66 -28.62
N GLY A 256 -4.82 0.85 -28.63
CA GLY A 256 -4.67 -0.59 -28.73
C GLY A 256 -6.01 -1.30 -28.88
N PHE A 257 -6.01 -2.59 -28.59
CA PHE A 257 -7.20 -3.43 -28.62
C PHE A 257 -7.21 -4.36 -27.42
N ASN A 258 -8.38 -4.55 -26.80
CA ASN A 258 -8.59 -5.41 -25.62
C ASN A 258 -7.77 -5.03 -24.39
N LEU A 259 -7.44 -3.74 -24.19
CA LEU A 259 -6.51 -3.33 -23.17
C LEU A 259 -7.04 -3.55 -21.74
N ASP A 260 -8.35 -3.42 -21.52
CA ASP A 260 -9.02 -3.52 -20.22
C ASP A 260 -9.71 -4.89 -19.97
N LEU A 261 -9.53 -5.88 -20.85
CA LEU A 261 -10.24 -7.16 -20.71
C LEU A 261 -9.87 -7.94 -19.46
N ALA A 262 -8.60 -8.00 -19.18
CA ALA A 262 -8.08 -8.71 -18.02
C ALA A 262 -6.94 -7.93 -17.34
N ALA A 263 -6.97 -6.60 -17.42
CA ALA A 263 -6.08 -5.70 -16.71
C ALA A 263 -6.84 -4.51 -16.15
N ASP A 264 -6.39 -4.04 -15.02
CA ASP A 264 -6.74 -2.77 -14.42
C ASP A 264 -5.55 -1.82 -14.56
N GLU A 265 -5.69 -0.55 -14.17
CA GLU A 265 -4.61 0.44 -14.26
C GLU A 265 -3.33 0.01 -13.52
N ASP A 266 -3.50 -0.70 -12.40
CA ASP A 266 -2.39 -1.20 -11.57
C ASP A 266 -1.63 -2.39 -12.21
N ASP A 267 -2.26 -3.09 -13.15
CA ASP A 267 -1.63 -4.20 -13.88
C ASP A 267 -0.72 -3.72 -15.02
N VAL A 268 -0.79 -2.42 -15.37
CA VAL A 268 -0.10 -1.84 -16.53
C VAL A 268 0.95 -0.83 -16.08
N GLU A 269 2.20 -1.07 -16.43
CA GLU A 269 3.30 -0.15 -16.20
C GLU A 269 3.79 0.42 -17.53
N VAL A 270 3.72 1.74 -17.68
CA VAL A 270 4.29 2.43 -18.83
C VAL A 270 5.62 3.08 -18.44
N ARG A 271 6.65 2.80 -19.20
CA ARG A 271 7.96 3.44 -19.05
C ARG A 271 8.28 4.31 -20.26
N ILE A 272 8.79 5.50 -19.96
CA ILE A 272 9.28 6.46 -20.93
C ILE A 272 10.76 6.67 -20.64
N GLY A 273 11.63 6.08 -21.45
CA GLY A 273 13.05 6.03 -21.12
C GLY A 273 13.29 5.42 -19.73
N SER A 274 13.99 6.16 -18.87
CA SER A 274 14.32 5.72 -17.49
C SER A 274 13.20 5.90 -16.48
N GLU A 275 12.11 6.60 -16.79
CA GLU A 275 11.07 6.98 -15.83
C GLU A 275 9.71 6.34 -16.13
N ARG A 276 8.84 6.30 -15.12
CA ARG A 276 7.48 5.77 -15.23
C ARG A 276 6.50 6.86 -15.68
N CYS A 277 5.56 6.48 -16.56
CA CYS A 277 4.37 7.26 -16.86
C CYS A 277 3.21 6.77 -15.98
N ASN A 278 2.61 7.66 -15.22
CA ASN A 278 1.50 7.30 -14.33
C ASN A 278 0.22 7.07 -15.14
N VAL A 279 -0.24 5.82 -15.18
CA VAL A 279 -1.48 5.43 -15.87
C VAL A 279 -2.67 6.00 -15.09
N THR A 280 -3.54 6.72 -15.77
CA THR A 280 -4.70 7.41 -15.16
C THR A 280 -6.04 6.87 -15.64
N SER A 281 -6.05 6.20 -16.77
CA SER A 281 -7.26 5.58 -17.32
C SER A 281 -6.90 4.46 -18.28
N LEU A 282 -7.60 3.34 -18.15
CA LEU A 282 -7.50 2.19 -19.05
C LEU A 282 -8.89 1.82 -19.57
N THR A 283 -9.04 1.83 -20.88
CA THR A 283 -10.27 1.44 -21.57
C THR A 283 -9.98 0.39 -22.63
N ARG A 284 -11.01 -0.18 -23.26
CA ARG A 284 -10.88 -1.23 -24.29
C ARG A 284 -9.89 -0.90 -25.42
N ARG A 285 -9.82 0.38 -25.84
CA ARG A 285 -9.06 0.82 -27.01
C ARG A 285 -8.01 1.86 -26.72
N GLN A 286 -8.03 2.47 -25.57
CA GLN A 286 -7.14 3.57 -25.23
C GLN A 286 -6.70 3.50 -23.77
N MET A 287 -5.46 3.86 -23.57
CA MET A 287 -4.87 4.07 -22.26
C MET A 287 -4.32 5.49 -22.21
N LEU A 288 -4.54 6.16 -21.08
CA LEU A 288 -3.98 7.48 -20.80
C LEU A 288 -2.94 7.35 -19.71
N CYS A 289 -1.80 7.96 -19.89
CA CYS A 289 -0.84 8.15 -18.81
C CYS A 289 -0.26 9.56 -18.82
N ASN A 290 0.21 10.01 -17.67
CA ASN A 290 0.82 11.33 -17.47
C ASN A 290 2.35 11.18 -17.51
N PRO A 291 3.01 11.58 -18.62
CA PRO A 291 4.46 11.53 -18.72
C PRO A 291 5.14 12.46 -17.71
N PRO A 292 6.41 12.20 -17.35
CA PRO A 292 7.24 13.14 -16.62
C PRO A 292 7.29 14.50 -17.34
N GLN A 293 7.34 15.58 -16.58
CA GLN A 293 7.37 16.94 -17.16
C GLN A 293 8.67 17.25 -17.90
N THR A 294 9.78 16.65 -17.48
CA THR A 294 11.08 16.74 -18.12
C THR A 294 11.36 15.47 -18.91
N ALA A 295 12.03 15.60 -20.05
CA ALA A 295 12.37 14.45 -20.89
C ALA A 295 13.30 13.50 -20.11
N PRO A 296 12.88 12.25 -19.85
CA PRO A 296 13.74 11.26 -19.19
C PRO A 296 14.91 10.85 -20.08
N ALA A 297 15.95 10.30 -19.46
CA ALA A 297 17.07 9.76 -20.21
C ALA A 297 16.63 8.62 -21.12
N PRO A 298 16.98 8.64 -22.40
CA PRO A 298 16.70 7.54 -23.32
C PRO A 298 17.56 6.32 -22.96
N LEU A 299 17.06 5.12 -23.22
CA LEU A 299 17.77 3.87 -22.93
C LEU A 299 18.67 3.45 -24.10
N TYR A 300 18.17 3.53 -25.36
CA TYR A 300 18.87 3.00 -26.53
C TYR A 300 18.81 3.92 -27.77
N SER A 301 18.01 4.99 -27.76
CA SER A 301 17.79 5.86 -28.92
C SER A 301 18.06 7.34 -28.63
N SER A 302 17.84 8.23 -29.60
CA SER A 302 17.99 9.69 -29.42
C SER A 302 16.85 10.33 -28.62
N HIS A 303 15.72 9.62 -28.47
CA HIS A 303 14.53 10.07 -27.76
C HIS A 303 14.07 8.99 -26.79
N PRO A 304 13.42 9.32 -25.65
CA PRO A 304 12.93 8.35 -24.70
C PRO A 304 11.97 7.34 -25.34
N GLU A 305 12.26 6.06 -25.23
CA GLU A 305 11.42 4.96 -25.69
C GLU A 305 10.19 4.82 -24.80
N VAL A 306 9.06 4.49 -25.41
CA VAL A 306 7.81 4.20 -24.70
C VAL A 306 7.56 2.70 -24.74
N ILE A 307 7.61 2.09 -23.56
CA ILE A 307 7.45 0.65 -23.38
C ILE A 307 6.30 0.42 -22.41
N VAL A 308 5.36 -0.43 -22.82
CA VAL A 308 4.23 -0.84 -21.97
C VAL A 308 4.48 -2.27 -21.48
N TYR A 309 4.43 -2.45 -20.19
CA TYR A 309 4.45 -3.75 -19.53
C TYR A 309 3.06 -4.06 -19.01
N VAL A 310 2.54 -5.25 -19.27
CA VAL A 310 1.26 -5.71 -18.74
C VAL A 310 1.50 -6.98 -17.94
N GLY A 311 1.22 -6.92 -16.66
CA GLY A 311 1.60 -7.98 -15.73
C GLY A 311 3.11 -8.22 -15.73
N LYS A 312 3.52 -9.50 -15.72
CA LYS A 312 4.95 -9.90 -15.71
C LYS A 312 5.47 -10.39 -17.05
N ASN A 313 4.58 -10.82 -17.95
CA ASN A 313 4.97 -11.56 -19.15
C ASN A 313 4.86 -10.74 -20.44
N LEU A 314 4.03 -9.71 -20.48
CA LEU A 314 3.79 -8.95 -21.69
C LEU A 314 4.59 -7.65 -21.73
N LYS A 315 5.29 -7.41 -22.84
CA LYS A 315 6.09 -6.22 -23.10
C LYS A 315 5.82 -5.73 -24.52
N PHE A 316 5.45 -4.45 -24.65
CA PHE A 316 5.16 -3.81 -25.91
C PHE A 316 6.03 -2.57 -26.10
N GLU A 317 6.82 -2.54 -27.16
CA GLU A 317 7.62 -1.37 -27.57
C GLU A 317 6.82 -0.60 -28.61
N ILE A 318 6.26 0.55 -28.22
CA ILE A 318 5.29 1.30 -29.04
C ILE A 318 5.90 2.47 -29.79
N GLY A 319 7.12 2.87 -29.47
CA GLY A 319 7.87 3.90 -30.18
C GLY A 319 8.63 4.83 -29.25
N THR A 320 8.91 6.04 -29.71
CA THR A 320 9.65 7.06 -28.94
C THR A 320 8.80 8.30 -28.70
N LEU A 321 9.07 9.02 -27.62
CA LEU A 321 8.38 10.25 -27.26
C LEU A 321 9.32 11.45 -27.42
N ARG A 322 8.90 12.40 -28.26
CA ARG A 322 9.62 13.65 -28.45
C ARG A 322 8.97 14.74 -27.60
N TYR A 323 9.73 15.32 -26.69
CA TYR A 323 9.28 16.41 -25.82
C TYR A 323 9.41 17.74 -26.55
N ASP A 324 8.28 18.33 -26.93
CA ASP A 324 8.20 19.63 -27.61
C ASP A 324 7.82 20.76 -26.61
N ILE A 325 8.08 20.57 -25.30
CA ILE A 325 7.68 21.50 -24.22
C ILE A 325 8.53 22.78 -24.24
N GLY A 326 9.65 22.79 -24.97
CA GLY A 326 10.68 23.84 -24.92
C GLY A 326 10.47 25.04 -25.82
N SER A 327 9.42 25.14 -26.67
CA SER A 327 9.31 26.24 -27.62
C SER A 327 8.28 27.32 -27.27
N GLN A 328 7.55 27.21 -26.17
CA GLN A 328 6.56 28.24 -25.81
C GLN A 328 7.11 29.43 -25.03
N PHE A 329 8.36 29.40 -24.61
CA PHE A 329 9.01 30.54 -23.93
C PHE A 329 10.40 30.91 -24.48
N ALA A 330 10.64 30.72 -25.76
CA ALA A 330 11.70 31.46 -26.42
C ALA A 330 11.23 32.93 -26.56
N ILE A 331 11.39 33.72 -25.51
CA ILE A 331 11.20 35.18 -25.55
C ILE A 331 12.13 35.69 -26.65
N PRO A 332 11.63 36.32 -27.73
CA PRO A 332 12.46 36.87 -28.79
C PRO A 332 13.52 37.81 -28.14
N PRO A 333 14.77 37.79 -28.61
CA PRO A 333 15.84 38.60 -28.01
C PRO A 333 15.52 40.10 -27.99
N GLU A 334 14.64 40.56 -28.86
CA GLU A 334 14.10 41.92 -28.88
C GLU A 334 13.25 42.27 -27.65
N ILE A 335 12.54 41.31 -27.08
CA ILE A 335 11.72 41.49 -25.87
C ILE A 335 12.61 41.50 -24.63
N ILE A 336 13.70 40.70 -24.60
CA ILE A 336 14.68 40.68 -23.49
C ILE A 336 15.38 42.05 -23.42
N GLY A 337 15.72 42.66 -24.56
CA GLY A 337 16.28 44.03 -24.65
C GLY A 337 15.29 45.09 -24.13
N GLY A 338 13.99 44.96 -24.47
CA GLY A 338 12.95 45.88 -24.00
C GLY A 338 12.67 45.77 -22.51
N ILE A 339 12.63 44.54 -21.96
CA ILE A 339 12.46 44.30 -20.52
C ILE A 339 13.66 44.75 -19.74
N GLY A 340 14.88 44.56 -20.27
CA GLY A 340 16.13 45.05 -19.66
C GLY A 340 16.18 46.58 -19.57
N ALA A 341 15.77 47.26 -20.65
CA ALA A 341 15.70 48.73 -20.68
C ALA A 341 14.61 49.28 -19.75
N ALA A 342 13.43 48.63 -19.70
CA ALA A 342 12.34 48.99 -18.79
C ALA A 342 12.72 48.76 -17.32
N ALA A 343 13.42 47.65 -17.02
CA ALA A 343 13.92 47.36 -15.66
C ALA A 343 15.00 48.35 -15.23
N ALA A 344 15.90 48.75 -16.12
CA ALA A 344 16.90 49.78 -15.84
C ALA A 344 16.25 51.14 -15.59
N LEU A 345 15.21 51.51 -16.37
CA LEU A 345 14.47 52.75 -16.18
C LEU A 345 13.68 52.76 -14.86
N THR A 346 13.04 51.65 -14.50
CA THR A 346 12.33 51.53 -13.20
C THR A 346 13.31 51.54 -12.02
N LEU A 347 14.48 50.94 -12.18
CA LEU A 347 15.55 51.02 -11.15
C LEU A 347 16.08 52.46 -10.96
N PHE A 348 16.25 53.20 -12.06
CA PHE A 348 16.63 54.61 -12.00
C PHE A 348 15.56 55.48 -11.32
N ILE A 349 14.27 55.25 -11.67
CA ILE A 349 13.15 55.94 -11.02
C ILE A 349 13.06 55.57 -9.53
N ALA A 350 13.28 54.29 -9.17
CA ALA A 350 13.28 53.83 -7.78
C ALA A 350 14.41 54.45 -6.97
N ILE A 351 15.60 54.56 -7.57
CA ILE A 351 16.76 55.22 -6.94
C ILE A 351 16.50 56.73 -6.76
N ALA A 352 15.95 57.42 -7.77
CA ALA A 352 15.57 58.83 -7.68
C ALA A 352 14.49 59.03 -6.59
N PHE A 353 13.47 58.17 -6.53
CA PHE A 353 12.46 58.17 -5.45
C PHE A 353 13.11 57.93 -4.08
N MET A 354 14.04 57.00 -3.98
CA MET A 354 14.75 56.69 -2.73
C MET A 354 15.55 57.86 -2.24
N ILE A 355 16.22 58.62 -3.15
CA ILE A 355 17.00 59.82 -2.82
C ILE A 355 16.05 60.94 -2.35
N ILE A 356 14.95 61.15 -3.06
CA ILE A 356 13.90 62.13 -2.69
C ILE A 356 13.25 61.75 -1.36
N TYR A 357 12.92 60.46 -1.19
CA TYR A 357 12.34 59.94 0.05
C TYR A 357 13.29 60.07 1.23
N LYS A 358 14.60 59.78 1.03
CA LYS A 358 15.65 59.94 2.07
C LYS A 358 15.85 61.40 2.45
N HIS A 359 15.73 62.32 1.49
CA HIS A 359 15.81 63.73 1.76
C HIS A 359 14.56 64.27 2.52
N LYS A 360 13.38 63.71 2.25
CA LYS A 360 12.11 64.07 2.92
C LYS A 360 11.95 63.37 4.27
N SER A 361 12.48 62.14 4.40
CA SER A 361 12.41 61.33 5.62
C SER A 361 13.29 61.90 6.76
N SER A 362 14.37 62.60 6.43
CA SER A 362 15.23 63.23 7.46
C SER A 362 14.53 64.39 8.17
N GLN A 363 13.51 64.99 7.56
CA GLN A 363 12.68 66.02 8.22
C GLN A 363 11.59 65.38 9.10
N ALA A 364 10.99 64.28 8.64
CA ALA A 364 9.96 63.55 9.39
C ALA A 364 10.55 62.84 10.64
N GLU A 365 11.82 62.41 10.58
CA GLU A 365 12.47 61.74 11.72
C GLU A 365 12.70 62.71 12.91
N ARG A 366 12.87 63.99 12.63
CA ARG A 366 12.99 65.00 13.69
C ARG A 366 11.64 65.34 14.36
N GLU A 367 10.52 65.27 13.60
CA GLU A 367 9.17 65.41 14.17
C GLU A 367 8.75 64.14 14.92
N TYR A 368 9.09 62.95 14.41
CA TYR A 368 8.81 61.69 15.09
C TYR A 368 9.49 61.57 16.45
N LYS A 369 10.77 62.02 16.57
CA LYS A 369 11.44 62.06 17.85
C LYS A 369 10.84 63.04 18.85
N ARG A 370 10.27 64.15 18.37
CA ARG A 370 9.52 65.06 19.26
C ARG A 370 8.23 64.45 19.76
N ILE A 371 7.48 63.73 18.89
CA ILE A 371 6.21 63.07 19.25
C ILE A 371 6.51 61.90 20.20
N GLN A 372 7.61 61.16 20.00
CA GLN A 372 7.98 60.02 20.83
C GLN A 372 8.34 60.48 22.26
N ILE A 373 9.07 61.59 22.41
CA ILE A 373 9.36 62.17 23.74
C ILE A 373 8.06 62.64 24.44
N GLN A 374 7.07 63.15 23.68
CA GLN A 374 5.74 63.53 24.23
C GLN A 374 4.92 62.32 24.61
N MET A 375 5.01 61.24 23.84
CA MET A 375 4.35 59.95 24.15
C MET A 375 4.93 59.30 25.39
N ASP A 376 6.24 59.22 25.53
CA ASP A 376 6.91 58.66 26.73
C ASP A 376 6.56 59.45 28.00
N THR A 377 6.39 60.77 27.87
CA THR A 377 5.99 61.62 29.01
C THR A 377 4.49 61.37 29.35
N LEU A 378 3.63 61.17 28.32
CA LEU A 378 2.23 60.85 28.51
C LEU A 378 2.04 59.44 29.10
N GLU A 379 2.83 58.44 28.61
CA GLU A 379 2.80 57.09 29.10
C GLU A 379 3.22 56.99 30.59
N ASN A 380 4.23 57.75 30.97
CA ASN A 380 4.65 57.80 32.36
C ASN A 380 3.61 58.48 33.29
N ASN A 381 2.93 59.52 32.81
CA ASN A 381 1.85 60.16 33.55
C ASN A 381 0.60 59.20 33.68
N VAL A 382 0.18 58.55 32.55
CA VAL A 382 -0.91 57.58 32.59
C VAL A 382 -0.54 56.36 33.44
N ARG A 383 0.68 55.91 33.41
CA ARG A 383 1.16 54.81 34.25
C ARG A 383 1.14 55.14 35.73
N SER A 384 1.42 56.40 36.11
CA SER A 384 1.33 56.85 37.51
C SER A 384 -0.10 56.97 37.96
N GLU A 385 -1.00 57.53 37.12
CA GLU A 385 -2.44 57.62 37.40
C GLU A 385 -3.11 56.25 37.45
N CYS A 386 -2.73 55.30 36.51
CA CYS A 386 -3.23 53.93 36.59
C CYS A 386 -2.74 53.20 37.85
N LYS A 387 -1.51 53.42 38.30
CA LYS A 387 -1.03 52.82 39.56
C LYS A 387 -1.77 53.34 40.76
N GLN A 388 -2.16 54.64 40.75
CA GLN A 388 -2.90 55.27 41.81
C GLN A 388 -4.36 54.79 41.84
N ALA A 389 -5.00 54.67 40.68
CA ALA A 389 -6.34 54.10 40.50
C ALA A 389 -6.42 52.60 40.82
N PHE A 390 -5.32 51.84 40.49
CA PHE A 390 -5.22 50.41 40.86
C PHE A 390 -5.05 50.21 42.37
N ALA A 391 -4.36 51.11 43.03
CA ALA A 391 -4.22 51.08 44.50
C ALA A 391 -5.54 51.39 45.22
N GLU A 392 -6.34 52.30 44.68
CA GLU A 392 -7.71 52.59 45.15
C GLU A 392 -8.69 51.44 44.89
N LEU A 393 -8.60 50.81 43.73
CA LEU A 393 -9.44 49.61 43.38
C LEU A 393 -9.03 48.39 44.22
N GLN A 394 -7.79 48.26 44.63
CA GLN A 394 -7.31 47.16 45.45
C GLN A 394 -7.77 47.27 46.90
N THR A 395 -8.05 48.48 47.41
CA THR A 395 -8.67 48.69 48.71
C THR A 395 -10.18 48.42 48.67
N ASP A 396 -10.87 48.74 47.57
CA ASP A 396 -12.27 48.38 47.41
C ASP A 396 -12.53 46.89 47.14
N MET A 397 -11.55 46.19 46.54
CA MET A 397 -11.64 44.73 46.29
C MET A 397 -11.41 43.89 47.55
N THR A 398 -10.67 44.39 48.54
CA THR A 398 -10.48 43.68 49.82
C THR A 398 -11.75 43.62 50.69
N ASP A 399 -12.67 44.59 50.54
CA ASP A 399 -13.96 44.54 51.22
C ASP A 399 -15.00 43.62 50.53
N LEU A 400 -14.85 43.39 49.19
CA LEU A 400 -15.74 42.49 48.47
C LEU A 400 -15.28 41.02 48.49
N THR A 401 -14.02 40.72 48.87
CA THR A 401 -13.50 39.34 48.96
C THR A 401 -13.77 38.66 50.27
N MET A 402 -14.28 39.38 51.29
CA MET A 402 -14.66 38.76 52.58
C MET A 402 -15.98 38.01 52.52
N ASP A 403 -16.82 38.24 51.53
CA ASP A 403 -18.12 37.53 51.35
C ASP A 403 -18.04 36.34 50.34
N LEU A 404 -16.87 36.02 49.80
CA LEU A 404 -16.68 35.00 48.72
C LEU A 404 -15.84 33.79 49.13
N GLU A 405 -15.62 33.54 50.42
CA GLU A 405 -14.82 32.38 50.93
C GLU A 405 -15.61 31.09 51.09
N VAL A 406 -16.79 30.91 50.52
CA VAL A 406 -17.59 29.69 50.68
C VAL A 406 -17.90 28.93 49.41
N SER A 407 -17.57 29.40 48.23
CA SER A 407 -17.76 28.59 47.03
C SER A 407 -16.63 28.81 46.01
N GLY A 408 -15.93 27.70 45.72
CA GLY A 408 -14.90 27.64 44.69
C GLY A 408 -15.40 28.17 43.37
N ILE A 409 -14.46 28.33 42.42
CA ILE A 409 -14.60 28.81 41.06
C ILE A 409 -16.03 28.66 40.54
N PRO A 410 -16.73 29.75 40.15
CA PRO A 410 -18.07 29.62 39.62
C PRO A 410 -18.00 28.74 38.36
N LEU A 411 -18.57 27.54 38.46
CA LEU A 411 -18.86 26.68 37.31
C LEU A 411 -19.87 27.48 36.46
N LEU A 412 -19.37 28.31 35.55
CA LEU A 412 -20.19 28.79 34.48
C LEU A 412 -20.64 27.56 33.71
N ASP A 413 -21.95 27.28 33.76
CA ASP A 413 -22.54 26.28 32.87
C ASP A 413 -22.02 26.49 31.47
N HIS A 414 -21.49 25.41 30.89
CA HIS A 414 -20.85 25.44 29.56
C HIS A 414 -21.74 26.09 28.51
N ARG A 415 -23.04 25.91 28.62
CA ARG A 415 -24.07 26.53 27.78
C ARG A 415 -24.08 28.04 27.90
N THR A 416 -24.06 28.56 29.10
CA THR A 416 -24.03 30.01 29.37
C THR A 416 -22.73 30.63 28.87
N PHE A 417 -21.60 29.91 28.99
CA PHE A 417 -20.34 30.36 28.45
C PHE A 417 -20.35 30.43 26.94
N VAL A 418 -20.79 29.37 26.25
CA VAL A 418 -20.87 29.32 24.77
C VAL A 418 -21.82 30.40 24.25
N THR A 419 -22.97 30.59 24.85
CA THR A 419 -23.93 31.63 24.45
C THR A 419 -23.35 33.03 24.60
N LYS A 420 -22.66 33.33 25.69
CA LYS A 420 -22.04 34.65 25.89
C LYS A 420 -20.86 34.90 24.93
N VAL A 421 -20.06 33.89 24.64
CA VAL A 421 -18.83 34.05 23.82
C VAL A 421 -19.15 34.08 22.34
N PHE A 422 -19.99 33.17 21.85
CA PHE A 422 -20.26 33.04 20.42
C PHE A 422 -21.49 33.79 19.92
N PHE A 423 -22.43 34.11 20.82
CA PHE A 423 -23.69 34.76 20.48
C PHE A 423 -24.03 35.91 21.45
N PRO A 424 -23.15 36.91 21.58
CA PRO A 424 -23.36 38.01 22.50
C PRO A 424 -24.66 38.79 22.15
N GLY A 425 -25.57 38.89 23.11
CA GLY A 425 -26.84 39.64 22.99
C GLY A 425 -28.04 38.86 22.44
N VAL A 426 -27.92 37.53 22.24
CA VAL A 426 -29.00 36.70 21.66
C VAL A 426 -29.38 35.53 22.59
N GLY A 427 -29.46 35.80 23.91
CA GLY A 427 -29.68 34.77 24.94
C GLY A 427 -31.02 34.04 24.86
N ASP A 428 -32.03 34.63 24.28
CA ASP A 428 -33.41 34.10 24.25
C ASP A 428 -33.81 33.52 22.86
N HIS A 429 -32.86 33.29 21.97
CA HIS A 429 -33.15 32.74 20.66
C HIS A 429 -33.65 31.29 20.75
N PRO A 430 -34.67 30.87 19.97
CA PRO A 430 -35.20 29.49 19.99
C PRO A 430 -34.17 28.37 19.82
N LEU A 431 -33.05 28.61 19.15
CA LEU A 431 -31.93 27.67 18.98
C LEU A 431 -31.24 27.29 20.30
N PHE A 432 -31.37 28.13 21.34
CA PHE A 432 -30.69 27.91 22.63
C PHE A 432 -31.64 27.40 23.73
N VAL A 433 -32.95 27.38 23.44
CA VAL A 433 -33.94 26.82 24.36
C VAL A 433 -34.09 25.34 24.06
N ASP A 434 -33.61 24.47 24.97
CA ASP A 434 -33.73 23.03 24.81
C ASP A 434 -35.22 22.62 24.91
N PRO A 435 -35.81 22.07 23.83
CA PRO A 435 -37.22 21.64 23.83
C PRO A 435 -37.53 20.56 24.88
N ARG A 436 -36.51 19.82 25.33
CA ARG A 436 -36.66 18.73 26.32
C ARG A 436 -36.86 19.24 27.75
N ILE A 437 -36.40 20.45 28.04
CA ILE A 437 -36.54 21.05 29.38
C ILE A 437 -37.97 21.56 29.61
N HIS A 438 -38.70 21.85 28.54
CA HIS A 438 -40.02 22.44 28.59
C HIS A 438 -41.16 21.45 28.39
N GLY A 439 -40.91 20.14 28.39
CA GLY A 439 -41.95 19.09 28.33
C GLY A 439 -42.76 19.10 27.02
N ILE A 440 -42.20 19.56 25.94
CA ILE A 440 -42.91 19.67 24.64
C ILE A 440 -42.90 18.30 23.97
N ASN A 441 -43.92 17.49 24.21
CA ASN A 441 -44.17 16.22 23.55
C ASN A 441 -44.69 16.32 22.09
N LYS A 442 -44.92 17.54 21.59
CA LYS A 442 -45.32 17.80 20.21
C LYS A 442 -44.73 19.14 19.73
N PRO A 443 -44.14 19.18 18.53
CA PRO A 443 -43.64 20.41 17.95
C PRO A 443 -44.81 21.39 17.75
N LYS A 444 -44.63 22.61 18.25
CA LYS A 444 -45.65 23.66 18.13
C LYS A 444 -45.58 24.47 16.85
N THR A 445 -44.44 24.41 16.19
CA THR A 445 -44.17 25.11 14.92
C THR A 445 -43.45 24.19 13.94
N ASP A 446 -43.51 24.50 12.64
CA ASP A 446 -42.77 23.79 11.60
C ASP A 446 -41.25 23.88 11.84
N LEU A 447 -40.79 24.94 12.48
CA LEU A 447 -39.38 25.11 12.86
C LEU A 447 -38.97 24.12 13.94
N ASP A 448 -39.79 23.86 14.95
CA ASP A 448 -39.51 22.89 16.00
C ASP A 448 -39.41 21.45 15.43
N ALA A 449 -40.33 21.13 14.49
CA ALA A 449 -40.31 19.86 13.78
C ALA A 449 -39.01 19.68 12.95
N ALA A 450 -38.60 20.71 12.23
CA ALA A 450 -37.38 20.73 11.43
C ALA A 450 -36.13 20.59 12.31
N MET A 451 -36.10 21.25 13.47
CA MET A 451 -34.97 21.16 14.42
C MET A 451 -34.85 19.77 15.02
N ILE A 452 -35.94 19.11 15.37
CA ILE A 452 -35.93 17.72 15.86
C ILE A 452 -35.41 16.77 14.78
N GLN A 453 -35.82 16.95 13.54
CA GLN A 453 -35.33 16.15 12.43
C GLN A 453 -33.86 16.40 12.15
N PHE A 454 -33.41 17.65 12.19
CA PHE A 454 -32.01 18.02 12.02
C PHE A 454 -31.11 17.45 13.14
N GLU A 455 -31.57 17.50 14.39
CA GLU A 455 -30.86 16.85 15.50
C GLU A 455 -30.76 15.33 15.30
N GLY A 456 -31.80 14.70 14.79
CA GLY A 456 -31.81 13.27 14.44
C GLY A 456 -30.76 12.93 13.39
N LEU A 457 -30.59 13.77 12.39
CA LEU A 457 -29.57 13.60 11.35
C LEU A 457 -28.15 13.78 11.90
N LEU A 458 -27.94 14.79 12.73
CA LEU A 458 -26.64 15.06 13.37
C LEU A 458 -26.19 13.97 14.37
N ASN A 459 -27.11 13.18 14.89
CA ASN A 459 -26.82 12.02 15.71
C ASN A 459 -26.28 10.81 14.91
N ASN A 460 -26.36 10.86 13.59
CA ASN A 460 -25.77 9.86 12.71
C ASN A 460 -24.32 10.25 12.36
N LYS A 461 -23.35 9.51 12.90
CA LYS A 461 -21.91 9.79 12.70
C LYS A 461 -21.53 9.86 11.22
N TRP A 462 -22.00 8.93 10.41
CA TRP A 462 -21.70 8.90 8.98
C TRP A 462 -22.27 10.10 8.23
N PHE A 463 -23.50 10.48 8.56
CA PHE A 463 -24.11 11.66 7.98
C PHE A 463 -23.34 12.92 8.36
N LEU A 464 -22.99 13.08 9.64
CA LEU A 464 -22.30 14.28 10.12
C LEU A 464 -20.90 14.41 9.53
N LEU A 465 -20.14 13.33 9.44
CA LEU A 465 -18.82 13.31 8.78
C LEU A 465 -18.93 13.66 7.30
N ALA A 466 -19.87 13.06 6.56
CA ALA A 466 -20.10 13.36 5.15
C ALA A 466 -20.55 14.81 4.95
N PHE A 467 -21.36 15.34 5.87
CA PHE A 467 -21.82 16.73 5.84
C PHE A 467 -20.66 17.71 6.04
N ILE A 468 -19.82 17.50 7.06
CA ILE A 468 -18.63 18.33 7.31
C ILE A 468 -17.69 18.27 6.10
N GLU A 469 -17.39 17.08 5.60
CA GLU A 469 -16.51 16.90 4.44
C GLU A 469 -17.05 17.59 3.17
N THR A 470 -18.36 17.52 2.95
CA THR A 470 -19.01 18.17 1.80
C THR A 470 -18.95 19.68 1.90
N MET A 471 -19.17 20.24 3.10
CA MET A 471 -19.07 21.68 3.34
C MET A 471 -17.63 22.19 3.17
N GLU A 472 -16.67 21.47 3.70
CA GLU A 472 -15.24 21.82 3.58
C GLU A 472 -14.70 21.76 2.14
N LYS A 473 -15.24 20.88 1.30
CA LYS A 473 -14.86 20.76 -0.13
C LYS A 473 -15.42 21.87 -1.02
N GLN A 474 -16.37 22.68 -0.54
CA GLN A 474 -16.96 23.76 -1.35
C GLN A 474 -15.97 24.92 -1.51
N LYS A 475 -15.66 25.29 -2.74
CA LYS A 475 -14.76 26.42 -3.06
C LYS A 475 -15.25 27.77 -2.56
N SER A 476 -16.57 27.93 -2.35
CA SER A 476 -17.19 29.13 -1.82
C SER A 476 -17.21 29.21 -0.30
N PHE A 477 -16.76 28.17 0.41
CA PHE A 477 -16.80 28.08 1.86
C PHE A 477 -15.63 28.86 2.48
N THR A 478 -15.94 30.09 2.94
CA THR A 478 -14.93 31.03 3.46
C THR A 478 -14.55 30.71 4.90
N ILE A 479 -13.46 31.33 5.40
CA ILE A 479 -13.05 31.20 6.80
C ILE A 479 -14.18 31.65 7.74
N ARG A 480 -14.94 32.67 7.36
CA ARG A 480 -16.07 33.18 8.14
C ARG A 480 -17.20 32.14 8.21
N ASP A 481 -17.47 31.46 7.11
CA ASP A 481 -18.50 30.42 7.06
C ASP A 481 -18.09 29.21 7.92
N ARG A 482 -16.81 28.86 7.94
CA ARG A 482 -16.25 27.82 8.83
C ARG A 482 -16.46 28.15 10.31
N VAL A 483 -16.22 29.40 10.70
CA VAL A 483 -16.45 29.85 12.09
C VAL A 483 -17.92 29.73 12.44
N TYR A 484 -18.83 30.17 11.58
CA TYR A 484 -20.28 30.04 11.82
C TYR A 484 -20.72 28.58 11.88
N PHE A 485 -20.19 27.75 10.99
CA PHE A 485 -20.50 26.32 10.94
C PHE A 485 -20.01 25.59 12.18
N ALA A 486 -18.76 25.83 12.59
CA ALA A 486 -18.20 25.26 13.81
C ALA A 486 -18.96 25.70 15.06
N SER A 487 -19.36 26.97 15.13
CA SER A 487 -20.16 27.50 16.23
C SER A 487 -21.54 26.84 16.30
N LEU A 488 -22.19 26.66 15.14
CA LEU A 488 -23.49 25.97 15.06
C LEU A 488 -23.40 24.52 15.53
N LEU A 489 -22.39 23.76 15.07
CA LEU A 489 -22.17 22.40 15.52
C LEU A 489 -21.86 22.31 17.00
N SER A 490 -21.05 23.24 17.54
CA SER A 490 -20.70 23.29 18.96
C SER A 490 -21.95 23.53 19.83
N VAL A 491 -22.86 24.38 19.41
CA VAL A 491 -24.11 24.64 20.15
C VAL A 491 -25.05 23.44 20.12
N ILE A 492 -25.22 22.81 18.96
CA ILE A 492 -26.17 21.70 18.81
C ILE A 492 -25.66 20.43 19.51
N LEU A 493 -24.34 20.17 19.45
CA LEU A 493 -23.72 18.98 20.02
C LEU A 493 -23.19 19.17 21.44
N MET A 494 -23.42 20.34 22.05
CA MET A 494 -22.93 20.70 23.38
C MET A 494 -23.34 19.71 24.48
N THR A 495 -24.51 19.10 24.37
CA THR A 495 -25.00 18.09 25.31
C THR A 495 -24.39 16.70 25.10
N LYS A 496 -23.60 16.51 24.03
CA LYS A 496 -23.00 15.24 23.62
C LYS A 496 -21.50 15.41 23.32
N MET A 497 -20.77 15.98 24.29
CA MET A 497 -19.36 16.35 24.11
C MET A 497 -18.44 15.16 23.77
N GLU A 498 -18.70 13.97 24.27
CA GLU A 498 -17.94 12.76 23.91
C GLU A 498 -18.13 12.43 22.41
N TYR A 499 -19.36 12.46 21.95
CA TYR A 499 -19.70 12.24 20.55
C TYR A 499 -19.07 13.32 19.64
N PHE A 500 -19.13 14.59 20.07
CA PHE A 500 -18.55 15.70 19.33
C PHE A 500 -17.01 15.59 19.21
N THR A 501 -16.34 15.24 20.31
CA THR A 501 -14.88 15.02 20.30
C THR A 501 -14.47 13.81 19.47
N ASP A 502 -15.27 12.75 19.42
CA ASP A 502 -15.01 11.57 18.58
C ASP A 502 -15.18 11.87 17.06
N ILE A 503 -15.99 12.88 16.71
CA ILE A 503 -16.15 13.34 15.32
C ILE A 503 -15.00 14.24 14.89
N LEU A 504 -14.48 15.07 15.78
CA LEU A 504 -13.38 15.99 15.48
C LEU A 504 -12.00 15.30 15.48
N ARG A 505 -11.91 14.08 15.98
CA ARG A 505 -10.70 13.25 16.02
C ARG A 505 -10.53 12.43 14.75
#